data_a9b5310a72e75a4f758058cdb5d4f1f8
#
_entry.id   a9b5310a72e75a4f758058cdb5d4f1f8
#
_cell.length_a   1.000
_cell.length_b   1.000
_cell.length_c   1.000
_cell.angle_alpha   90.00
_cell.angle_beta   90.00
_cell.angle_gamma   90.00
#
_symmetry.space_group_name_H-M   'P 1'
#
loop_
_entity.id
_entity.type
_entity.pdbx_description
1 polymer ?
#
loop_
_entity_poly.entity_id
_entity_poly.type
_entity_poly.pdbx_seq_one_letter_code
_entity_poly.pdbx_strand_id
1 'polypeptide(L)' 'MAHLLIFGLGYTATRIAVAMRAAGWQVRATGRAGDIAFADREAVLAAIAEASHILS' A
#
# COMPACT_ATOMS: atom_id res chain seq x y z
N MET A 1 -3.45 2.90 -14.81
CA MET A 1 -3.13 3.70 -13.63
C MET A 1 -2.13 2.98 -12.76
N ALA A 2 -1.23 3.73 -12.13
CA ALA A 2 -0.22 3.11 -11.27
C ALA A 2 -0.80 2.83 -9.88
N HIS A 3 -0.59 1.62 -9.41
CA HIS A 3 -1.04 1.16 -8.10
C HIS A 3 0.17 0.72 -7.29
N LEU A 4 0.40 1.37 -6.17
CA LEU A 4 1.49 1.03 -5.26
C LEU A 4 0.93 0.30 -4.04
N LEU A 5 1.50 -0.85 -3.73
CA LEU A 5 1.20 -1.57 -2.50
C LEU A 5 2.41 -1.49 -1.57
N ILE A 6 2.20 -1.02 -0.36
CA ILE A 6 3.24 -0.91 0.65
C ILE A 6 2.99 -1.96 1.73
N PHE A 7 3.99 -2.80 2.00
CA PHE A 7 3.94 -3.75 3.09
C PHE A 7 4.53 -3.13 4.34
N GLY A 8 3.69 -2.95 5.37
CA GLY A 8 4.13 -2.40 6.64
C GLY A 8 4.21 -0.87 6.61
N LEU A 9 3.11 -0.20 6.89
CA LEU A 9 3.07 1.25 6.90
C LEU A 9 3.69 1.78 8.19
N GLY A 10 4.94 2.24 8.10
CA GLY A 10 5.64 2.93 9.16
C GLY A 10 5.81 4.42 8.84
N TYR A 11 6.66 5.10 9.60
CA TYR A 11 6.87 6.55 9.43
C TYR A 11 7.34 6.91 8.02
N THR A 12 8.40 6.26 7.54
CA THR A 12 8.95 6.53 6.21
C THR A 12 7.97 6.16 5.12
N ALA A 13 7.34 4.99 5.24
CA ALA A 13 6.37 4.52 4.26
C ALA A 13 5.15 5.45 4.18
N THR A 14 4.72 6.02 5.31
CA THR A 14 3.63 6.99 5.33
C THR A 14 3.97 8.22 4.50
N ARG A 15 5.20 8.71 4.61
CA ARG A 15 5.65 9.86 3.82
C ARG A 15 5.70 9.53 2.33
N ILE A 16 6.17 8.36 1.98
CA ILE A 16 6.18 7.89 0.60
C ILE A 16 4.76 7.81 0.06
N ALA A 17 3.83 7.26 0.85
CA ALA A 17 2.43 7.14 0.44
C ALA A 17 1.82 8.52 0.13
N VAL A 18 2.06 9.51 0.97
CA VAL A 18 1.56 10.87 0.75
C VAL A 18 2.13 11.44 -0.55
N ALA A 19 3.42 11.30 -0.77
CA ALA A 19 4.08 11.82 -1.96
C ALA A 19 3.55 11.14 -3.23
N MET A 20 3.37 9.83 -3.19
CA MET A 20 2.90 9.07 -4.36
C MET A 20 1.43 9.38 -4.68
N ARG A 21 0.59 9.53 -3.67
CA ARG A 21 -0.80 9.95 -3.88
C ARG A 21 -0.87 11.34 -4.51
N ALA A 22 -0.02 12.24 -4.07
CA ALA A 22 0.07 13.58 -4.65
C ALA A 22 0.51 13.55 -6.12
N ALA A 23 1.27 12.52 -6.51
CA ALA A 23 1.68 12.32 -7.90
C ALA A 23 0.63 11.57 -8.74
N GLY A 24 -0.52 11.26 -8.17
CA GLY A 24 -1.60 10.60 -8.90
C GLY A 24 -1.61 9.08 -8.81
N TRP A 25 -0.75 8.49 -7.98
CA TRP A 25 -0.74 7.05 -7.77
C TRP A 25 -1.87 6.63 -6.86
N GLN A 26 -2.42 5.45 -7.10
CA GLN A 26 -3.26 4.80 -6.12
C GLN A 26 -2.34 4.04 -5.16
N VAL A 27 -2.45 4.32 -3.88
CA VAL A 27 -1.57 3.73 -2.86
C VAL A 27 -2.41 2.99 -1.83
N ARG A 28 -2.05 1.74 -1.59
CA ARG A 28 -2.64 0.92 -0.54
C ARG A 28 -1.51 0.40 0.34
N ALA A 29 -1.78 0.21 1.60
CA ALA A 29 -0.77 -0.21 2.55
C ALA A 29 -1.33 -1.24 3.52
N THR A 30 -0.50 -2.19 3.91
CA THR A 30 -0.82 -3.17 4.93
C THR A 30 -0.26 -2.73 6.27
N GLY A 31 -0.81 -3.27 7.36
CA GLY A 31 -0.31 -3.01 8.69
C GLY A 31 -1.32 -2.28 9.56
N ARG A 32 -0.91 -1.98 10.81
CA ARG A 32 -1.80 -1.45 11.82
C ARG A 32 -2.39 -0.08 11.44
N ALA A 33 -1.62 0.77 10.81
CA ALA A 33 -2.04 2.10 10.39
C ALA A 33 -2.38 2.17 8.90
N GLY A 34 -2.38 1.03 8.21
CA GLY A 34 -2.66 0.98 6.78
C GLY A 34 -4.12 0.69 6.46
N ASP A 35 -4.42 0.64 5.17
CA ASP A 35 -5.76 0.37 4.66
C ASP A 35 -6.14 -1.10 4.81
N ILE A 36 -5.15 -1.98 4.87
CA ILE A 36 -5.35 -3.43 4.85
C ILE A 36 -4.70 -4.04 6.07
N ALA A 37 -5.46 -4.79 6.86
CA ALA A 37 -4.92 -5.51 8.00
C ALA A 37 -4.11 -6.71 7.52
N PHE A 38 -2.94 -6.96 8.12
CA PHE A 38 -2.14 -8.14 7.80
C PHE A 38 -2.89 -9.45 8.01
N ALA A 39 -3.81 -9.49 8.96
CA ALA A 39 -4.60 -10.69 9.25
C ALA A 39 -5.61 -11.01 8.15
N ASP A 40 -5.95 -10.07 7.30
CA ASP A 40 -6.89 -10.27 6.21
C ASP A 40 -6.15 -10.73 4.96
N ARG A 41 -5.89 -12.03 4.88
CA ARG A 41 -5.13 -12.62 3.78
C ARG A 41 -5.78 -12.39 2.42
N GLU A 42 -7.11 -12.47 2.35
CA GLU A 42 -7.80 -12.28 1.08
C GLU A 42 -7.63 -10.85 0.57
N ALA A 43 -7.75 -9.87 1.44
CA ALA A 43 -7.55 -8.47 1.07
C ALA A 43 -6.10 -8.20 0.65
N VAL A 44 -5.13 -8.81 1.35
CA VAL A 44 -3.72 -8.69 0.99
C VAL A 44 -3.45 -9.29 -0.38
N LEU A 45 -3.95 -10.48 -0.64
CA LEU A 45 -3.77 -11.15 -1.93
C LEU A 45 -4.43 -10.37 -3.06
N ALA A 46 -5.62 -9.82 -2.84
CA ALA A 46 -6.30 -9.00 -3.83
C ALA A 46 -5.50 -7.72 -4.12
N ALA A 47 -4.93 -7.10 -3.10
CA ALA A 47 -4.12 -5.90 -3.27
C ALA A 47 -2.84 -6.20 -4.06
N ILE A 48 -2.20 -7.35 -3.81
CA ILE A 48 -1.02 -7.78 -4.56
C ILE A 48 -1.38 -7.97 -6.03
N ALA A 49 -2.52 -8.60 -6.30
CA ALA A 49 -2.96 -8.84 -7.68
C ALA A 49 -3.23 -7.55 -8.45
N GLU A 50 -3.71 -6.51 -7.76
CA GLU A 50 -4.00 -5.22 -8.37
C GLU A 50 -2.79 -4.31 -8.48
N ALA A 51 -1.75 -4.53 -7.68
CA ALA A 51 -0.61 -3.63 -7.61
C ALA A 51 0.27 -3.75 -8.86
N SER A 52 0.65 -2.61 -9.40
CA SER A 52 1.66 -2.56 -10.46
C SER A 52 3.06 -2.45 -9.85
N HIS A 53 3.17 -1.94 -8.63
CA HIS A 53 4.44 -1.79 -7.91
C HIS A 53 4.24 -2.16 -6.44
N ILE A 54 5.26 -2.77 -5.85
CA ILE A 54 5.23 -3.20 -4.45
C ILE A 54 6.45 -2.64 -3.74
N LEU A 55 6.23 -2.04 -2.58
CA LEU A 55 7.27 -1.56 -1.69
C LEU A 55 7.21 -2.34 -0.39
N SER A 56 8.30 -2.92 0.01
CA SER A 56 8.36 -3.64 1.28
C SER A 56 9.41 -3.06 2.22
#